data_24db602c673c1b77ec21faa128595ebf
#
_entry.id   24db602c673c1b77ec21faa128595ebf
#
_cell.length_a   1.000
_cell.length_b   1.000
_cell.length_c   1.000
_cell.angle_alpha   90.00
_cell.angle_beta   90.00
_cell.angle_gamma   90.00
#
_symmetry.space_group_name_H-M   'P 1'
#
loop_
_entity.id
_entity.type
_entity.pdbx_description
1 polymer ?
#
loop_
_entity_poly.entity_id
_entity_poly.type
_entity_poly.pdbx_seq_one_letter_code
_entity_poly.pdbx_strand_id
1 'polypeptide(L)'
;MPKATLPGGLTLCSNAMLRRATRKLGQFYDYVLAPSGLKATQQGLLYQIHIGDEPAMGDIAAALVMDLSALGHTLKPLIRDGYLETFTDPDDR
;
A
#
# COMPACT_ATOMS: atom_id res chain seq x y z
N MET A 1 33.17 5.44 7.57
CA MET A 1 31.94 6.19 7.24
C MET A 1 31.63 6.05 5.77
N PRO A 2 30.41 5.67 5.43
CA PRO A 2 30.06 5.59 4.01
C PRO A 2 29.97 6.97 3.38
N LYS A 3 30.30 7.02 2.11
CA LYS A 3 30.24 8.24 1.31
C LYS A 3 29.57 7.91 -0.04
N ALA A 4 28.62 8.73 -0.45
CA ALA A 4 27.91 8.56 -1.69
C ALA A 4 28.16 9.73 -2.63
N THR A 5 28.11 9.47 -3.93
CA THR A 5 28.20 10.50 -4.95
C THR A 5 26.89 10.55 -5.70
N LEU A 6 26.29 11.75 -5.78
CA LEU A 6 25.05 11.97 -6.50
C LEU A 6 25.34 12.47 -7.91
N PRO A 7 24.67 11.92 -8.93
CA PRO A 7 24.83 12.41 -10.29
C PRO A 7 24.19 13.78 -10.48
N GLY A 8 24.77 14.60 -11.35
CA GLY A 8 24.17 15.86 -11.76
C GLY A 8 24.03 16.91 -10.68
N GLY A 9 24.73 16.79 -9.57
CA GLY A 9 24.66 17.77 -8.50
C GLY A 9 23.32 17.80 -7.75
N LEU A 10 22.60 16.70 -7.72
CA LEU A 10 21.31 16.59 -7.02
C LEU A 10 21.51 16.72 -5.52
N THR A 11 21.29 17.93 -4.99
CA THR A 11 21.41 18.21 -3.56
C THR A 11 20.08 18.14 -2.83
N LEU A 12 18.97 18.33 -3.55
CA LEU A 12 17.62 18.14 -3.04
C LEU A 12 17.02 16.91 -3.70
N CYS A 13 16.40 16.07 -2.90
CA CYS A 13 15.83 14.84 -3.42
C CYS A 13 14.39 14.68 -2.91
N SER A 14 13.43 14.92 -3.80
CA SER A 14 12.01 14.72 -3.50
C SER A 14 11.71 13.28 -3.10
N ASN A 15 12.41 12.32 -3.71
CA ASN A 15 12.29 10.92 -3.38
C ASN A 15 12.62 10.66 -1.91
N ALA A 16 13.77 11.17 -1.44
CA ALA A 16 14.19 10.98 -0.06
C ALA A 16 13.21 11.64 0.92
N MET A 17 12.76 12.85 0.60
CA MET A 17 11.82 13.59 1.44
C MET A 17 10.48 12.87 1.52
N LEU A 18 9.98 12.41 0.39
CA LEU A 18 8.70 11.71 0.34
C LEU A 18 8.76 10.38 1.09
N ARG A 19 9.87 9.66 0.97
CA ARG A 19 10.06 8.41 1.69
C ARG A 19 10.14 8.61 3.19
N ARG A 20 10.77 9.68 3.64
CA ARG A 20 10.78 10.03 5.07
C ARG A 20 9.39 10.34 5.58
N ALA A 21 8.64 11.15 4.84
CA ALA A 21 7.28 11.50 5.21
C ALA A 21 6.39 10.24 5.27
N THR A 22 6.52 9.37 4.29
CA THR A 22 5.76 8.12 4.22
C THR A 22 6.05 7.24 5.43
N ARG A 23 7.32 7.10 5.81
CA ARG A 23 7.67 6.28 6.98
C ARG A 23 7.15 6.88 8.28
N LYS A 24 7.28 8.18 8.46
CA LYS A 24 6.79 8.84 9.66
C LYS A 24 5.28 8.71 9.79
N LEU A 25 4.57 8.96 8.71
CA LEU A 25 3.12 8.84 8.69
C LEU A 25 2.70 7.40 8.90
N GLY A 26 3.41 6.45 8.27
CA GLY A 26 3.16 5.03 8.45
C GLY A 26 3.32 4.58 9.89
N GLN A 27 4.36 5.05 10.57
CA GLN A 27 4.59 4.74 11.98
C GLN A 27 3.47 5.28 12.85
N PHE A 28 2.99 6.48 12.56
CA PHE A 28 1.87 7.08 13.28
C PHE A 28 0.60 6.24 13.10
N TYR A 29 0.30 5.84 11.87
CA TYR A 29 -0.85 5.00 11.59
C TYR A 29 -0.72 3.64 12.25
N ASP A 30 0.46 3.03 12.22
CA ASP A 30 0.69 1.74 12.89
C ASP A 30 0.43 1.85 14.39
N TYR A 31 0.82 2.94 14.99
CA TYR A 31 0.58 3.19 16.40
C TYR A 31 -0.92 3.29 16.70
N VAL A 32 -1.64 4.09 15.92
CA VAL A 32 -3.09 4.29 16.11
C VAL A 32 -3.86 3.01 15.84
N LEU A 33 -3.43 2.23 14.85
CA LEU A 33 -4.12 1.00 14.44
C LEU A 33 -3.74 -0.23 15.28
N ALA A 34 -2.73 -0.13 16.12
CA ALA A 34 -2.21 -1.26 16.87
C ALA A 34 -3.28 -2.10 17.57
N PRO A 35 -4.30 -1.50 18.22
CA PRO A 35 -5.34 -2.30 18.88
C PRO A 35 -6.12 -3.20 17.92
N SER A 36 -6.21 -2.85 16.63
CA SER A 36 -6.93 -3.66 15.64
C SER A 36 -6.05 -4.78 15.05
N GLY A 37 -4.74 -4.70 15.25
CA GLY A 37 -3.80 -5.61 14.61
C GLY A 37 -3.45 -5.26 13.18
N LEU A 38 -4.02 -4.18 12.64
CA LEU A 38 -3.75 -3.74 11.29
C LEU A 38 -2.50 -2.86 11.22
N LYS A 39 -1.87 -2.84 10.06
CA LYS A 39 -0.76 -1.95 9.73
C LYS A 39 -1.22 -0.86 8.79
N ALA A 40 -0.45 0.23 8.74
CA ALA A 40 -0.76 1.37 7.85
C ALA A 40 -0.96 0.95 6.39
N THR A 41 -0.11 0.04 5.89
CA THR A 41 -0.21 -0.45 4.50
C THR A 41 -1.50 -1.22 4.27
N GLN A 42 -1.95 -1.99 5.25
CA GLN A 42 -3.21 -2.73 5.17
C GLN A 42 -4.42 -1.81 5.22
N GLN A 43 -4.38 -0.83 6.10
CA GLN A 43 -5.44 0.17 6.21
C GLN A 43 -5.60 0.95 4.91
N GLY A 44 -4.49 1.37 4.30
CA GLY A 44 -4.51 2.07 3.03
C GLY A 44 -5.12 1.24 1.91
N LEU A 45 -4.82 -0.05 1.89
CA LEU A 45 -5.37 -0.98 0.91
C LEU A 45 -6.88 -1.16 1.13
N LEU A 46 -7.32 -1.38 2.37
CA LEU A 46 -8.73 -1.51 2.70
C LEU A 46 -9.51 -0.25 2.33
N TYR A 47 -8.92 0.92 2.61
CA TYR A 47 -9.54 2.19 2.25
C TYR A 47 -9.73 2.30 0.74
N GLN A 48 -8.72 1.95 -0.04
CA GLN A 48 -8.79 2.03 -1.50
C GLN A 48 -9.87 1.11 -2.06
N ILE A 49 -9.99 -0.09 -1.50
CA ILE A 49 -11.03 -1.03 -1.91
C ILE A 49 -12.41 -0.52 -1.54
N HIS A 50 -12.54 0.05 -0.36
CA HIS A 50 -13.81 0.59 0.14
C HIS A 50 -14.32 1.72 -0.76
N ILE A 51 -13.48 2.69 -1.07
CA ILE A 51 -13.90 3.82 -1.91
C ILE A 51 -14.12 3.41 -3.37
N GLY A 52 -13.48 2.33 -3.81
CA GLY A 52 -13.63 1.82 -5.18
C GLY A 52 -14.92 1.05 -5.42
N ASP A 53 -15.62 0.69 -4.37
CA ASP A 53 -16.89 -0.04 -4.44
C ASP A 53 -16.78 -1.34 -5.26
N GLU A 54 -16.20 -2.34 -4.63
CA GLU A 54 -15.96 -3.67 -5.23
C GLU A 54 -15.10 -3.60 -6.50
N PRO A 55 -13.94 -2.94 -6.42
CA PRO A 55 -13.11 -2.76 -7.61
C PRO A 55 -12.47 -4.07 -8.08
N ALA A 56 -12.16 -4.13 -9.37
CA ALA A 56 -11.39 -5.23 -9.92
C ALA A 56 -9.94 -5.14 -9.46
N MET A 57 -9.24 -6.27 -9.45
CA MET A 57 -7.83 -6.34 -9.02
C MET A 57 -6.94 -5.37 -9.79
N GLY A 58 -7.15 -5.25 -11.10
CA GLY A 58 -6.37 -4.34 -11.92
C GLY A 58 -6.56 -2.87 -11.54
N ASP A 59 -7.78 -2.50 -11.15
CA ASP A 59 -8.09 -1.13 -10.73
C ASP A 59 -7.42 -0.80 -9.40
N ILE A 60 -7.41 -1.75 -8.48
CA ILE A 60 -6.74 -1.59 -7.19
C ILE A 60 -5.24 -1.42 -7.41
N ALA A 61 -4.65 -2.29 -8.21
CA ALA A 61 -3.22 -2.25 -8.49
C ALA A 61 -2.81 -0.93 -9.13
N ALA A 62 -3.60 -0.44 -10.08
CA ALA A 62 -3.33 0.84 -10.74
C ALA A 62 -3.42 2.00 -9.74
N ALA A 63 -4.45 2.03 -8.90
CA ALA A 63 -4.64 3.10 -7.93
C ALA A 63 -3.52 3.14 -6.89
N LEU A 64 -2.98 1.99 -6.52
CA LEU A 64 -1.92 1.89 -5.52
C LEU A 64 -0.51 1.87 -6.14
N VAL A 65 -0.45 1.91 -7.47
CA VAL A 65 0.82 1.82 -8.20
C VAL A 65 1.60 0.58 -7.79
N MET A 66 0.90 -0.57 -7.79
CA MET A 66 1.46 -1.87 -7.45
C MET A 66 1.31 -2.83 -8.62
N ASP A 67 2.18 -3.84 -8.69
CA ASP A 67 1.94 -4.93 -9.62
C ASP A 67 0.93 -5.92 -9.03
N LEU A 68 0.29 -6.69 -9.93
CA LEU A 68 -0.77 -7.62 -9.52
C LEU A 68 -0.28 -8.70 -8.58
N SER A 69 0.95 -9.16 -8.78
CA SER A 69 1.54 -10.20 -7.95
C SER A 69 1.73 -9.72 -6.50
N ALA A 70 2.28 -8.51 -6.35
CA ALA A 70 2.47 -7.90 -5.03
C ALA A 70 1.12 -7.65 -4.36
N LEU A 71 0.14 -7.17 -5.13
CA LEU A 71 -1.19 -6.92 -4.60
C LEU A 71 -1.83 -8.21 -4.10
N GLY A 72 -1.79 -9.27 -4.89
CA GLY A 72 -2.36 -10.56 -4.49
C GLY A 72 -1.75 -11.08 -3.20
N HIS A 73 -0.44 -10.92 -3.06
CA HIS A 73 0.28 -11.34 -1.86
C HIS A 73 -0.15 -10.52 -0.64
N THR A 74 -0.33 -9.22 -0.80
CA THR A 74 -0.74 -8.32 0.28
C THR A 74 -2.18 -8.56 0.72
N LEU A 75 -3.06 -8.99 -0.19
CA LEU A 75 -4.46 -9.26 0.13
C LEU A 75 -4.66 -10.51 0.98
N LYS A 76 -3.78 -11.50 0.87
CA LYS A 76 -3.97 -12.80 1.54
C LYS A 76 -4.21 -12.69 3.05
N PRO A 77 -3.40 -11.97 3.82
CA PRO A 77 -3.66 -11.86 5.26
C PRO A 77 -5.00 -11.20 5.58
N LEU A 78 -5.42 -10.24 4.76
CA LEU A 78 -6.68 -9.54 4.98
C LEU A 78 -7.88 -10.43 4.70
N ILE A 79 -7.79 -11.28 3.69
CA ILE A 79 -8.83 -12.27 3.40
C ILE A 79 -8.87 -13.30 4.51
N ARG A 80 -7.73 -13.81 4.93
CA ARG A 80 -7.61 -14.80 6.00
C ARG A 80 -8.25 -14.29 7.29
N ASP A 81 -8.02 -13.02 7.64
CA ASP A 81 -8.47 -12.43 8.90
C ASP A 81 -9.89 -11.86 8.83
N GLY A 82 -10.57 -12.00 7.70
CA GLY A 82 -11.97 -11.63 7.55
C GLY A 82 -12.23 -10.16 7.21
N TYR A 83 -11.21 -9.40 6.89
CA TYR A 83 -11.39 -8.01 6.49
C TYR A 83 -11.84 -7.85 5.04
N LEU A 84 -11.54 -8.83 4.19
CA LEU A 84 -11.87 -8.81 2.77
C LEU A 84 -12.52 -10.11 2.35
N GLU A 85 -13.47 -9.99 1.43
CA GLU A 85 -14.01 -11.11 0.67
C GLU A 85 -13.66 -10.91 -0.79
N THR A 86 -13.42 -12.00 -1.49
CA THR A 86 -13.25 -11.97 -2.94
C THR A 86 -14.33 -12.81 -3.59
N PHE A 87 -14.80 -12.36 -4.73
CA PHE A 87 -15.75 -13.13 -5.52
C PHE A 87 -15.46 -12.90 -6.99
N THR A 88 -15.87 -13.86 -7.79
CA THR A 88 -15.66 -13.80 -9.22
C THR A 88 -16.79 -13.02 -9.89
N ASP A 89 -16.40 -11.99 -10.64
CA ASP A 89 -17.35 -11.28 -11.49
C ASP A 89 -17.62 -12.16 -12.71
N PRO A 90 -18.88 -12.50 -13.02
CA PRO A 90 -19.19 -13.30 -14.19
C PRO A 90 -18.73 -12.68 -15.51
N ASP A 91 -18.60 -11.36 -15.54
CA ASP A 91 -18.14 -10.62 -16.72
C ASP A 91 -16.64 -10.42 -16.77
N ASP A 92 -15.93 -10.81 -15.76
CA ASP A 92 -14.48 -10.68 -15.68
C ASP A 92 -13.80 -11.98 -16.06
N ARG A 93 -12.77 -11.85 -16.86
CA ARG A 93 -12.02 -13.02 -17.37
C ARG A 93 -10.59 -13.01 -16.90
#